data_0a255cb849ba029d25903d8c18467c26
#
_entry.id   0a255cb849ba029d25903d8c18467c26
#
_cell.length_a   1.000
_cell.length_b   1.000
_cell.length_c   1.000
_cell.angle_alpha   90.00
_cell.angle_beta   90.00
_cell.angle_gamma   90.00
#
_symmetry.space_group_name_H-M   'P 1'
#
loop_
_entity.id
_entity.type
_entity.pdbx_description
1 polymer ?
#
loop_
_entity_poly.entity_id
_entity_poly.type
_entity_poly.pdbx_seq_one_letter_code
_entity_poly.pdbx_strand_id
1 'polypeptide(L)'
;MPGVPKALGVPTLPRVRKVLGMRNVPRTERATRGTLGTSGTPGTAGTLAALRPSLESLYRTFDHVNAASDPVHIVRRYQTAEDREVVAFCAAGLAFGRVASVLHSIEALLAVMGPSPAAFVRAFDPEVERRRLAPLVHRWIGGKDLVALLMILRRMLQEAGSIEQFFMAADDPASPDVAPALEAFSARALATDLRPIYRRMPKRAGVRYFFPRPSAGSACKRLNLFLRWMVRRDAIDLGVWSGLSSARLIVPLDTHVIRLGQCLRLTRYRTPGWKMAADITAALRRVNPDDPVRYDFSLCHVGMMNACRFGRAKQHDQCPLRGFCNPEA
;
A
#
# COMPACT_ATOMS: atom_id res chain seq x y z
N MET A 1 -37.49 -5.82 20.21
CA MET A 1 -36.67 -5.09 19.21
C MET A 1 -35.54 -4.43 19.96
N PRO A 2 -34.30 -4.92 19.99
CA PRO A 2 -33.17 -4.20 20.59
C PRO A 2 -32.61 -3.20 19.59
N GLY A 3 -32.35 -1.98 20.08
CA GLY A 3 -31.97 -0.81 19.29
C GLY A 3 -30.63 -0.96 18.60
N VAL A 4 -30.60 -0.42 17.38
CA VAL A 4 -29.40 -0.26 16.54
C VAL A 4 -28.42 0.69 17.26
N PRO A 5 -27.15 0.32 17.46
CA PRO A 5 -26.17 1.24 18.04
C PRO A 5 -25.93 2.40 17.07
N LYS A 6 -26.02 3.63 17.60
CA LYS A 6 -25.71 4.87 16.90
C LYS A 6 -24.31 4.82 16.31
N ALA A 7 -24.20 5.14 15.03
CA ALA A 7 -22.94 5.32 14.34
C ALA A 7 -22.02 6.25 15.14
N LEU A 8 -20.85 5.75 15.54
CA LEU A 8 -19.78 6.55 16.11
C LEU A 8 -19.35 7.58 15.06
N GLY A 9 -19.49 8.85 15.42
CA GLY A 9 -19.14 9.97 14.56
C GLY A 9 -17.69 9.86 14.07
N VAL A 10 -17.51 10.07 12.77
CA VAL A 10 -16.21 10.18 12.14
C VAL A 10 -15.43 11.29 12.85
N PRO A 11 -14.27 11.00 13.46
CA PRO A 11 -13.48 12.05 14.09
C PRO A 11 -13.06 13.06 13.03
N THR A 12 -13.43 14.32 13.21
CA THR A 12 -12.91 15.44 12.44
C THR A 12 -11.39 15.46 12.62
N LEU A 13 -10.66 15.31 11.52
CA LEU A 13 -9.19 15.36 11.47
C LEU A 13 -8.70 16.58 12.28
N PRO A 14 -7.86 16.39 13.32
CA PRO A 14 -7.18 17.50 13.95
C PRO A 14 -6.36 18.21 12.88
N ARG A 15 -6.47 19.55 12.84
CA ARG A 15 -5.67 20.38 11.93
C ARG A 15 -4.20 20.06 12.15
N VAL A 16 -3.58 19.37 11.21
CA VAL A 16 -2.20 18.85 11.23
C VAL A 16 -1.14 19.94 11.53
N ARG A 17 -1.50 21.23 11.53
CA ARG A 17 -0.65 22.34 11.97
C ARG A 17 -0.09 22.19 13.40
N LYS A 18 -0.68 21.37 14.26
CA LYS A 18 -0.24 21.20 15.65
C LYS A 18 0.70 20.01 15.87
N VAL A 19 0.79 19.06 14.94
CA VAL A 19 1.65 17.88 15.08
C VAL A 19 3.08 18.15 14.60
N LEU A 20 3.24 19.03 13.62
CA LEU A 20 4.56 19.57 13.28
C LEU A 20 4.83 20.76 14.20
N GLY A 21 5.22 20.50 15.46
CA GLY A 21 5.92 21.46 16.31
C GLY A 21 7.23 21.82 15.62
N MET A 22 7.16 22.66 14.60
CA MET A 22 8.33 23.25 13.93
C MET A 22 9.02 24.20 14.91
N ARG A 23 9.77 23.63 15.85
CA ARG A 23 10.93 24.34 16.42
C ARG A 23 11.90 24.47 15.25
N ASN A 24 12.29 25.72 14.99
CA ASN A 24 13.26 26.11 13.98
C ASN A 24 14.37 25.05 13.86
N VAL A 25 14.41 24.34 12.75
CA VAL A 25 15.60 23.60 12.36
C VAL A 25 16.70 24.65 12.18
N PRO A 26 17.88 24.52 12.83
CA PRO A 26 18.96 25.47 12.65
C PRO A 26 19.24 25.59 11.15
N ARG A 27 19.30 26.81 10.65
CA ARG A 27 19.81 27.11 9.32
C ARG A 27 21.24 26.58 9.28
N THR A 28 21.44 25.39 8.74
CA THR A 28 22.75 24.98 8.26
C THR A 28 23.16 25.97 7.19
N GLU A 29 24.38 26.45 7.33
CA GLU A 29 25.02 27.47 6.53
C GLU A 29 24.77 27.27 5.03
N ARG A 30 24.60 28.42 4.34
CA ARG A 30 24.49 28.53 2.89
C ARG A 30 25.54 27.67 2.21
N ALA A 31 25.12 26.51 1.69
CA ALA A 31 25.89 25.84 0.66
C ALA A 31 26.02 26.82 -0.52
N THR A 32 27.23 27.20 -0.84
CA THR A 32 27.61 28.01 -1.97
C THR A 32 26.91 27.51 -3.23
N ARG A 33 26.34 28.46 -3.99
CA ARG A 33 25.77 28.25 -5.32
C ARG A 33 26.81 27.61 -6.24
N GLY A 34 26.87 26.30 -6.29
CA GLY A 34 27.49 25.58 -7.36
C GLY A 34 26.54 25.61 -8.55
N THR A 35 27.01 26.09 -9.67
CA THR A 35 26.37 26.10 -10.99
C THR A 35 25.86 24.69 -11.31
N LEU A 36 24.54 24.52 -11.32
CA LEU A 36 23.88 23.27 -11.71
C LEU A 36 23.98 23.11 -13.24
N GLY A 37 24.85 22.17 -13.65
CA GLY A 37 24.99 21.73 -15.02
C GLY A 37 23.70 21.05 -15.51
N THR A 38 23.25 21.47 -16.67
CA THR A 38 22.16 20.93 -17.47
C THR A 38 22.53 19.55 -18.00
N SER A 39 21.75 18.55 -17.63
CA SER A 39 21.50 17.21 -18.20
C SER A 39 21.45 16.15 -17.08
N GLY A 40 20.23 15.92 -16.54
CA GLY A 40 20.07 15.14 -15.34
C GLY A 40 20.01 13.64 -15.59
N THR A 41 21.08 12.96 -15.29
CA THR A 41 21.11 11.54 -14.98
C THR A 41 20.26 11.27 -13.72
N PRO A 42 19.46 10.19 -13.63
CA PRO A 42 18.67 9.87 -12.43
C PRO A 42 19.58 9.85 -11.19
N GLY A 43 19.20 10.54 -10.13
CA GLY A 43 19.88 10.77 -8.86
C GLY A 43 21.27 10.17 -8.71
N THR A 44 22.31 10.99 -8.88
CA THR A 44 23.69 10.54 -8.63
C THR A 44 23.80 10.00 -7.20
N ALA A 45 24.71 9.06 -6.95
CA ALA A 45 24.92 8.46 -5.62
C ALA A 45 25.09 9.53 -4.52
N GLY A 46 25.75 10.65 -4.81
CA GLY A 46 25.90 11.78 -3.88
C GLY A 46 24.58 12.46 -3.51
N THR A 47 23.65 12.64 -4.46
CA THR A 47 22.33 13.25 -4.19
C THR A 47 21.46 12.36 -3.32
N LEU A 48 21.50 11.04 -3.51
CA LEU A 48 20.72 10.09 -2.71
C LEU A 48 21.29 9.94 -1.28
N ALA A 49 22.61 9.94 -1.12
CA ALA A 49 23.25 9.96 0.19
C ALA A 49 22.85 11.23 0.99
N ALA A 50 22.83 12.38 0.35
CA ALA A 50 22.40 13.64 0.96
C ALA A 50 20.89 13.65 1.30
N LEU A 51 20.04 12.90 0.58
CA LEU A 51 18.61 12.78 0.85
C LEU A 51 18.30 11.93 2.09
N ARG A 52 19.17 10.98 2.45
CA ARG A 52 18.94 10.01 3.54
C ARG A 52 18.57 10.66 4.88
N PRO A 53 19.27 11.67 5.40
CA PRO A 53 18.91 12.29 6.68
C PRO A 53 17.49 12.87 6.69
N SER A 54 17.07 13.50 5.59
CA SER A 54 15.72 14.07 5.45
C SER A 54 14.64 12.98 5.40
N LEU A 55 14.89 11.85 4.71
CA LEU A 55 13.98 10.72 4.69
C LEU A 55 13.89 10.04 6.06
N GLU A 56 14.99 9.87 6.77
CA GLU A 56 15.00 9.32 8.14
C GLU A 56 14.26 10.22 9.12
N SER A 57 14.42 11.54 9.02
CA SER A 57 13.68 12.51 9.83
C SER A 57 12.16 12.39 9.58
N LEU A 58 11.76 12.32 8.32
CA LEU A 58 10.36 12.12 7.93
C LEU A 58 9.81 10.78 8.45
N TYR A 59 10.56 9.70 8.30
CA TYR A 59 10.17 8.39 8.78
C TYR A 59 9.86 8.40 10.29
N ARG A 60 10.68 9.07 11.10
CA ARG A 60 10.50 9.17 12.55
C ARG A 60 9.33 10.08 12.96
N THR A 61 8.80 10.88 12.05
CA THR A 61 7.69 11.81 12.34
C THR A 61 6.34 11.10 12.41
N PHE A 62 6.22 9.94 11.78
CA PHE A 62 4.94 9.23 11.64
C PHE A 62 4.89 7.97 12.51
N ASP A 63 3.75 7.78 13.15
CA ASP A 63 3.40 6.61 13.97
C ASP A 63 1.99 6.08 13.65
N HIS A 64 1.52 5.10 14.41
CA HIS A 64 0.19 4.51 14.21
C HIS A 64 -0.95 5.49 14.48
N VAL A 65 -0.75 6.55 15.28
CA VAL A 65 -1.76 7.59 15.50
C VAL A 65 -1.94 8.40 14.23
N ASN A 66 -0.86 8.69 13.52
CA ASN A 66 -0.91 9.36 12.21
C ASN A 66 -1.56 8.48 11.14
N ALA A 67 -1.54 7.16 11.31
CA ALA A 67 -2.19 6.20 10.43
C ALA A 67 -3.69 5.98 10.73
N ALA A 68 -4.31 6.73 11.63
CA ALA A 68 -5.71 6.53 12.03
C ALA A 68 -6.72 6.59 10.87
N SER A 69 -6.38 7.31 9.80
CA SER A 69 -7.16 7.37 8.55
C SER A 69 -6.68 6.39 7.47
N ASP A 70 -5.61 5.63 7.72
CA ASP A 70 -5.11 4.61 6.79
C ASP A 70 -5.80 3.27 7.06
N PRO A 71 -6.14 2.48 6.02
CA PRO A 71 -6.75 1.17 6.19
C PRO A 71 -5.96 0.19 7.07
N VAL A 72 -4.65 0.35 7.23
CA VAL A 72 -3.83 -0.46 8.14
C VAL A 72 -4.31 -0.39 9.59
N HIS A 73 -4.90 0.74 10.00
CA HIS A 73 -5.47 0.91 11.33
C HIS A 73 -6.58 -0.13 11.62
N ILE A 74 -7.38 -0.48 10.62
CA ILE A 74 -8.42 -1.51 10.75
C ILE A 74 -7.79 -2.88 11.03
N VAL A 75 -6.69 -3.22 10.35
CA VAL A 75 -5.98 -4.49 10.53
C VAL A 75 -5.43 -4.63 11.95
N ARG A 76 -4.99 -3.54 12.57
CA ARG A 76 -4.46 -3.52 13.95
C ARG A 76 -5.47 -3.93 15.02
N ARG A 77 -6.77 -3.90 14.73
CA ARG A 77 -7.82 -4.32 15.68
C ARG A 77 -7.82 -5.83 15.94
N TYR A 78 -7.27 -6.60 15.01
CA TYR A 78 -7.22 -8.06 15.10
C TYR A 78 -5.93 -8.53 15.79
N GLN A 79 -6.03 -9.62 16.55
CA GLN A 79 -4.91 -10.09 17.37
C GLN A 79 -4.19 -11.29 16.75
N THR A 80 -4.91 -12.17 16.05
CA THR A 80 -4.32 -13.36 15.44
C THR A 80 -3.64 -13.02 14.11
N ALA A 81 -2.57 -13.72 13.78
CA ALA A 81 -1.90 -13.58 12.49
C ALA A 81 -2.83 -13.87 11.32
N GLU A 82 -3.65 -14.92 11.46
CA GLU A 82 -4.59 -15.36 10.43
C GLU A 82 -5.66 -14.32 10.13
N ASP A 83 -6.28 -13.72 11.16
CA ASP A 83 -7.24 -12.63 10.94
C ASP A 83 -6.58 -11.40 10.32
N ARG A 84 -5.37 -11.05 10.79
CA ARG A 84 -4.60 -9.94 10.22
C ARG A 84 -4.30 -10.14 8.73
N GLU A 85 -3.93 -11.34 8.30
CA GLU A 85 -3.69 -11.65 6.88
C GLU A 85 -4.96 -11.43 6.04
N VAL A 86 -6.07 -12.02 6.46
CA VAL A 86 -7.34 -11.94 5.73
C VAL A 86 -7.84 -10.49 5.66
N VAL A 87 -7.83 -9.81 6.80
CA VAL A 87 -8.28 -8.40 6.89
C VAL A 87 -7.36 -7.49 6.08
N ALA A 88 -6.04 -7.67 6.19
CA ALA A 88 -5.07 -6.86 5.44
C ALA A 88 -5.21 -7.07 3.93
N PHE A 89 -5.43 -8.31 3.49
CA PHE A 89 -5.64 -8.59 2.07
C PHE A 89 -6.89 -7.89 1.54
N CYS A 90 -8.00 -7.98 2.25
CA CYS A 90 -9.24 -7.30 1.89
C CYS A 90 -9.08 -5.77 1.93
N ALA A 91 -8.47 -5.24 2.99
CA ALA A 91 -8.29 -3.80 3.18
C ALA A 91 -7.36 -3.19 2.11
N ALA A 92 -6.19 -3.81 1.86
CA ALA A 92 -5.28 -3.38 0.80
C ALA A 92 -5.93 -3.51 -0.59
N GLY A 93 -6.67 -4.59 -0.81
CA GLY A 93 -7.42 -4.83 -2.05
C GLY A 93 -8.45 -3.75 -2.36
N LEU A 94 -9.09 -3.17 -1.34
CA LEU A 94 -10.06 -2.09 -1.46
C LEU A 94 -9.44 -0.69 -1.32
N ALA A 95 -8.12 -0.56 -1.09
CA ALA A 95 -7.44 0.71 -0.86
C ALA A 95 -7.27 1.54 -2.14
N PHE A 96 -8.40 1.93 -2.76
CA PHE A 96 -8.45 2.82 -3.93
C PHE A 96 -9.72 3.68 -3.94
N GLY A 97 -9.57 4.94 -4.26
CA GLY A 97 -10.63 5.93 -4.22
C GLY A 97 -10.49 6.89 -3.04
N ARG A 98 -11.58 7.47 -2.58
CA ARG A 98 -11.59 8.39 -1.44
C ARG A 98 -11.47 7.59 -0.14
N VAL A 99 -10.64 8.05 0.80
CA VAL A 99 -10.37 7.37 2.08
C VAL A 99 -11.66 6.99 2.81
N ALA A 100 -12.61 7.91 2.96
CA ALA A 100 -13.89 7.64 3.62
C ALA A 100 -14.65 6.48 2.97
N SER A 101 -14.69 6.43 1.63
CA SER A 101 -15.36 5.33 0.90
C SER A 101 -14.61 4.00 1.05
N VAL A 102 -13.27 4.05 1.10
CA VAL A 102 -12.43 2.87 1.33
C VAL A 102 -12.73 2.28 2.70
N LEU A 103 -12.64 3.10 3.76
CA LEU A 103 -12.90 2.67 5.13
C LEU A 103 -14.32 2.13 5.28
N HIS A 104 -15.33 2.82 4.73
CA HIS A 104 -16.71 2.35 4.76
C HIS A 104 -16.88 0.98 4.10
N SER A 105 -16.27 0.77 2.94
CA SER A 105 -16.39 -0.51 2.23
C SER A 105 -15.68 -1.67 2.94
N ILE A 106 -14.54 -1.38 3.59
CA ILE A 106 -13.84 -2.37 4.41
C ILE A 106 -14.71 -2.74 5.62
N GLU A 107 -15.24 -1.76 6.35
CA GLU A 107 -16.10 -1.99 7.52
C GLU A 107 -17.37 -2.76 7.14
N ALA A 108 -17.99 -2.44 6.01
CA ALA A 108 -19.15 -3.17 5.53
C ALA A 108 -18.84 -4.65 5.22
N LEU A 109 -17.68 -4.93 4.62
CA LEU A 109 -17.23 -6.29 4.39
C LEU A 109 -16.94 -7.03 5.69
N LEU A 110 -16.23 -6.39 6.63
CA LEU A 110 -15.91 -6.96 7.93
C LEU A 110 -17.15 -7.21 8.80
N ALA A 111 -18.17 -6.37 8.69
CA ALA A 111 -19.46 -6.59 9.36
C ALA A 111 -20.15 -7.89 8.88
N VAL A 112 -19.95 -8.30 7.63
CA VAL A 112 -20.42 -9.60 7.13
C VAL A 112 -19.57 -10.73 7.67
N MET A 113 -18.24 -10.54 7.75
CA MET A 113 -17.31 -11.58 8.19
C MET A 113 -17.35 -11.84 9.71
N GLY A 114 -17.78 -10.84 10.49
CA GLY A 114 -17.86 -10.95 11.96
C GLY A 114 -16.50 -10.81 12.66
N PRO A 115 -16.41 -11.25 13.92
CA PRO A 115 -15.24 -10.99 14.77
C PRO A 115 -14.00 -11.82 14.40
N SER A 116 -14.16 -12.93 13.69
CA SER A 116 -13.07 -13.86 13.31
C SER A 116 -13.02 -14.04 11.78
N PRO A 117 -12.48 -13.08 11.02
CA PRO A 117 -12.47 -13.11 9.56
C PRO A 117 -11.82 -14.37 8.97
N ALA A 118 -10.75 -14.88 9.56
CA ALA A 118 -10.10 -16.10 9.07
C ALA A 118 -10.99 -17.33 9.23
N ALA A 119 -11.67 -17.47 10.37
CA ALA A 119 -12.63 -18.55 10.60
C ALA A 119 -13.81 -18.45 9.62
N PHE A 120 -14.33 -17.23 9.41
CA PHE A 120 -15.38 -16.98 8.39
C PHE A 120 -14.94 -17.41 7.00
N VAL A 121 -13.72 -17.05 6.58
CA VAL A 121 -13.19 -17.42 5.26
C VAL A 121 -13.01 -18.94 5.14
N ARG A 122 -12.51 -19.62 6.18
CA ARG A 122 -12.36 -21.09 6.18
C ARG A 122 -13.70 -21.81 6.02
N ALA A 123 -14.75 -21.31 6.66
CA ALA A 123 -16.11 -21.84 6.60
C ALA A 123 -16.96 -21.25 5.46
N PHE A 124 -16.39 -20.38 4.61
CA PHE A 124 -17.14 -19.62 3.63
C PHE A 124 -17.91 -20.50 2.65
N ASP A 125 -19.24 -20.34 2.62
CA ASP A 125 -20.13 -20.96 1.65
C ASP A 125 -20.69 -19.87 0.71
N PRO A 126 -20.35 -19.89 -0.59
CA PRO A 126 -20.81 -18.86 -1.52
C PRO A 126 -22.33 -18.87 -1.73
N GLU A 127 -23.03 -20.00 -1.57
CA GLU A 127 -24.48 -20.04 -1.75
C GLU A 127 -25.22 -19.39 -0.57
N VAL A 128 -24.66 -19.54 0.64
CA VAL A 128 -25.21 -18.94 1.86
C VAL A 128 -24.90 -17.44 1.91
N GLU A 129 -23.64 -17.07 1.69
CA GLU A 129 -23.14 -15.71 1.96
C GLU A 129 -23.36 -14.72 0.81
N ARG A 130 -23.68 -15.21 -0.41
CA ARG A 130 -23.91 -14.35 -1.58
C ARG A 130 -24.97 -13.28 -1.35
N ARG A 131 -26.03 -13.58 -0.56
CA ARG A 131 -27.12 -12.63 -0.28
C ARG A 131 -26.63 -11.49 0.62
N ARG A 132 -25.79 -11.79 1.61
CA ARG A 132 -25.24 -10.79 2.54
C ARG A 132 -24.21 -9.89 1.85
N LEU A 133 -23.45 -10.42 0.90
CA LEU A 133 -22.45 -9.70 0.13
C LEU A 133 -23.02 -8.93 -1.07
N ALA A 134 -24.19 -9.34 -1.58
CA ALA A 134 -24.79 -8.75 -2.78
C ALA A 134 -24.93 -7.22 -2.77
N PRO A 135 -25.32 -6.55 -1.65
CA PRO A 135 -25.45 -5.10 -1.61
C PRO A 135 -24.13 -4.35 -1.52
N LEU A 136 -23.02 -5.05 -1.26
CA LEU A 136 -21.72 -4.41 -1.10
C LEU A 136 -21.15 -4.00 -2.45
N VAL A 137 -20.82 -2.72 -2.58
CA VAL A 137 -20.22 -2.15 -3.78
C VAL A 137 -19.09 -1.20 -3.40
N HIS A 138 -17.91 -1.40 -3.96
CA HIS A 138 -16.80 -0.47 -3.90
C HIS A 138 -16.38 -0.09 -5.31
N ARG A 139 -16.85 1.06 -5.79
CA ARG A 139 -16.64 1.53 -7.17
C ARG A 139 -17.15 0.49 -8.17
N TRP A 140 -16.26 -0.19 -8.89
CA TRP A 140 -16.60 -1.26 -9.85
C TRP A 140 -16.48 -2.68 -9.27
N ILE A 141 -16.11 -2.81 -8.00
CA ILE A 141 -16.10 -4.10 -7.29
C ILE A 141 -17.49 -4.30 -6.69
N GLY A 142 -18.20 -5.30 -7.15
CA GLY A 142 -19.52 -5.64 -6.64
C GLY A 142 -19.52 -6.88 -5.75
N GLY A 143 -20.67 -7.20 -5.15
CA GLY A 143 -20.83 -8.34 -4.26
C GLY A 143 -20.36 -9.67 -4.87
N LYS A 144 -20.61 -9.91 -6.16
CA LYS A 144 -20.11 -11.11 -6.85
C LYS A 144 -18.58 -11.19 -6.85
N ASP A 145 -17.89 -10.05 -7.00
CA ASP A 145 -16.44 -10.01 -6.99
C ASP A 145 -15.89 -10.27 -5.59
N LEU A 146 -16.60 -9.81 -4.54
CA LEU A 146 -16.27 -10.10 -3.15
C LEU A 146 -16.48 -11.57 -2.81
N VAL A 147 -17.58 -12.19 -3.26
CA VAL A 147 -17.79 -13.63 -3.13
C VAL A 147 -16.66 -14.42 -3.78
N ALA A 148 -16.28 -14.04 -5.00
CA ALA A 148 -15.17 -14.67 -5.72
C ALA A 148 -13.83 -14.47 -5.00
N LEU A 149 -13.59 -13.30 -4.43
CA LEU A 149 -12.42 -13.03 -3.60
C LEU A 149 -12.37 -13.98 -2.39
N LEU A 150 -13.47 -14.09 -1.64
CA LEU A 150 -13.53 -14.95 -0.45
C LEU A 150 -13.37 -16.44 -0.79
N MET A 151 -13.89 -16.89 -1.92
CA MET A 151 -13.62 -18.24 -2.44
C MET A 151 -12.12 -18.47 -2.70
N ILE A 152 -11.44 -17.49 -3.29
CA ILE A 152 -10.00 -17.58 -3.53
C ILE A 152 -9.24 -17.62 -2.22
N LEU A 153 -9.56 -16.74 -1.27
CA LEU A 153 -8.93 -16.73 0.05
C LEU A 153 -9.19 -18.04 0.80
N ARG A 154 -10.42 -18.59 0.77
CA ARG A 154 -10.73 -19.89 1.32
C ARG A 154 -9.82 -20.98 0.75
N ARG A 155 -9.67 -21.01 -0.57
CA ARG A 155 -8.79 -21.98 -1.22
C ARG A 155 -7.34 -21.82 -0.76
N MET A 156 -6.82 -20.58 -0.65
CA MET A 156 -5.47 -20.31 -0.16
C MET A 156 -5.27 -20.89 1.25
N LEU A 157 -6.24 -20.63 2.15
CA LEU A 157 -6.17 -21.13 3.52
C LEU A 157 -6.31 -22.65 3.60
N GLN A 158 -7.08 -23.29 2.71
CA GLN A 158 -7.23 -24.74 2.62
C GLN A 158 -5.99 -25.42 2.03
N GLU A 159 -5.39 -24.83 0.99
CA GLU A 159 -4.25 -25.42 0.27
C GLU A 159 -2.94 -25.26 1.04
N ALA A 160 -2.73 -24.12 1.68
CA ALA A 160 -1.43 -23.76 2.26
C ALA A 160 -1.48 -23.42 3.77
N GLY A 161 -2.66 -23.37 4.37
CA GLY A 161 -2.82 -23.02 5.79
C GLY A 161 -2.90 -21.51 6.04
N SER A 162 -2.11 -20.69 5.32
CA SER A 162 -2.10 -19.22 5.42
C SER A 162 -1.88 -18.56 4.07
N ILE A 163 -2.13 -17.24 3.98
CA ILE A 163 -1.83 -16.47 2.77
C ILE A 163 -0.31 -16.35 2.59
N GLU A 164 0.46 -16.24 3.69
CA GLU A 164 1.93 -16.28 3.65
C GLU A 164 2.43 -17.54 2.96
N GLN A 165 2.01 -18.71 3.47
CA GLN A 165 2.47 -20.00 2.92
C GLN A 165 2.05 -20.17 1.45
N PHE A 166 0.85 -19.73 1.10
CA PHE A 166 0.42 -19.75 -0.29
C PHE A 166 1.28 -18.84 -1.18
N PHE A 167 1.72 -17.68 -0.70
CA PHE A 167 2.63 -16.79 -1.41
C PHE A 167 4.04 -17.41 -1.51
N MET A 168 4.58 -17.87 -0.39
CA MET A 168 5.95 -18.40 -0.29
C MET A 168 6.15 -19.69 -1.08
N ALA A 169 5.10 -20.49 -1.30
CA ALA A 169 5.19 -21.73 -2.10
C ALA A 169 5.66 -21.52 -3.56
N ALA A 170 5.63 -20.28 -4.05
CA ALA A 170 6.11 -19.93 -5.39
C ALA A 170 7.18 -18.83 -5.35
N ASP A 171 7.70 -18.53 -4.16
CA ASP A 171 8.79 -17.57 -4.00
C ASP A 171 10.15 -18.22 -4.21
N ASP A 172 11.02 -17.52 -4.92
CA ASP A 172 12.45 -17.86 -5.02
C ASP A 172 13.25 -16.88 -4.16
N PRO A 173 13.83 -17.32 -3.04
CA PRO A 173 14.63 -16.46 -2.17
C PRO A 173 15.83 -15.80 -2.87
N ALA A 174 16.32 -16.35 -3.97
CA ALA A 174 17.42 -15.79 -4.76
C ALA A 174 16.96 -14.64 -5.66
N SER A 175 15.66 -14.48 -5.87
CA SER A 175 15.12 -13.37 -6.67
C SER A 175 15.40 -12.01 -6.01
N PRO A 176 15.83 -10.99 -6.77
CA PRO A 176 16.20 -9.68 -6.24
C PRO A 176 15.00 -8.90 -5.69
N ASP A 177 13.79 -9.26 -6.10
CA ASP A 177 12.53 -8.68 -5.64
C ASP A 177 11.36 -9.68 -5.73
N VAL A 178 10.18 -9.23 -5.33
CA VAL A 178 8.95 -10.05 -5.26
C VAL A 178 8.22 -10.19 -6.60
N ALA A 179 8.75 -9.71 -7.73
CA ALA A 179 8.02 -9.76 -9.01
C ALA A 179 7.66 -11.19 -9.44
N PRO A 180 8.56 -12.18 -9.43
CA PRO A 180 8.22 -13.55 -9.81
C PRO A 180 7.19 -14.18 -8.87
N ALA A 181 7.33 -13.96 -7.57
CA ALA A 181 6.39 -14.45 -6.57
C ALA A 181 4.99 -13.84 -6.73
N LEU A 182 4.89 -12.53 -6.99
CA LEU A 182 3.62 -11.84 -7.27
C LEU A 182 2.96 -12.36 -8.54
N GLU A 183 3.74 -12.64 -9.58
CA GLU A 183 3.24 -13.22 -10.84
C GLU A 183 2.61 -14.59 -10.59
N ALA A 184 3.33 -15.48 -9.91
CA ALA A 184 2.88 -16.83 -9.59
C ALA A 184 1.69 -16.82 -8.61
N PHE A 185 1.75 -15.99 -7.56
CA PHE A 185 0.66 -15.82 -6.60
C PHE A 185 -0.65 -15.42 -7.29
N SER A 186 -0.60 -14.39 -8.14
CA SER A 186 -1.77 -13.91 -8.86
C SER A 186 -2.30 -14.94 -9.88
N ALA A 187 -1.42 -15.65 -10.57
CA ALA A 187 -1.81 -16.70 -11.52
C ALA A 187 -2.49 -17.87 -10.80
N ARG A 188 -1.88 -18.37 -9.69
CA ARG A 188 -2.45 -19.45 -8.88
C ARG A 188 -3.78 -19.05 -8.24
N ALA A 189 -3.89 -17.82 -7.72
CA ALA A 189 -5.14 -17.31 -7.16
C ALA A 189 -6.28 -17.33 -8.19
N LEU A 190 -6.02 -16.83 -9.38
CA LEU A 190 -7.02 -16.76 -10.46
C LEU A 190 -7.29 -18.11 -11.15
N ALA A 191 -6.54 -19.17 -10.85
CA ALA A 191 -6.81 -20.53 -11.26
C ALA A 191 -7.91 -21.21 -10.40
N THR A 192 -8.41 -20.54 -9.35
CA THR A 192 -9.56 -21.00 -8.58
C THR A 192 -10.78 -21.15 -9.49
N ASP A 193 -11.54 -22.24 -9.33
CA ASP A 193 -12.80 -22.41 -10.08
C ASP A 193 -13.86 -21.43 -9.58
N LEU A 194 -14.12 -20.42 -10.38
CA LEU A 194 -15.11 -19.37 -10.09
C LEU A 194 -16.41 -19.51 -10.93
N ARG A 195 -16.61 -20.67 -11.59
CA ARG A 195 -17.85 -20.97 -12.35
C ARG A 195 -19.10 -20.91 -11.49
N PRO A 196 -19.10 -21.32 -10.20
CA PRO A 196 -20.25 -21.16 -9.33
C PRO A 196 -20.74 -19.71 -9.22
N ILE A 197 -19.83 -18.72 -9.36
CA ILE A 197 -20.14 -17.29 -9.22
C ILE A 197 -20.44 -16.63 -10.56
N TYR A 198 -19.60 -16.86 -11.56
CA TYR A 198 -19.68 -16.13 -12.83
C TYR A 198 -20.28 -16.97 -13.97
N ARG A 199 -20.52 -18.27 -13.80
CA ARG A 199 -20.80 -19.23 -14.88
C ARG A 199 -19.67 -19.21 -15.94
N ARG A 200 -19.43 -18.04 -16.52
CA ARG A 200 -18.28 -17.74 -17.40
C ARG A 200 -17.58 -16.49 -16.86
N MET A 201 -16.27 -16.58 -16.63
CA MET A 201 -15.46 -15.47 -16.12
C MET A 201 -15.49 -14.30 -17.11
N PRO A 202 -15.98 -13.12 -16.72
CA PRO A 202 -15.93 -11.93 -17.57
C PRO A 202 -14.48 -11.49 -17.82
N LYS A 203 -14.21 -10.95 -19.01
CA LYS A 203 -12.87 -10.40 -19.32
C LYS A 203 -12.44 -9.33 -18.30
N ARG A 204 -13.38 -8.53 -17.79
CA ARG A 204 -13.16 -7.46 -16.80
C ARG A 204 -13.85 -7.77 -15.47
N ALA A 205 -13.82 -9.01 -14.99
CA ALA A 205 -14.31 -9.34 -13.65
C ALA A 205 -13.57 -8.54 -12.61
N GLY A 206 -14.30 -7.95 -11.65
CA GLY A 206 -13.72 -7.13 -10.60
C GLY A 206 -12.74 -7.90 -9.71
N VAL A 207 -12.95 -9.22 -9.52
CA VAL A 207 -12.04 -10.09 -8.76
C VAL A 207 -10.62 -10.09 -9.33
N ARG A 208 -10.42 -9.93 -10.62
CA ARG A 208 -9.08 -9.82 -11.24
C ARG A 208 -8.31 -8.60 -10.74
N TYR A 209 -9.02 -7.61 -10.24
CA TYR A 209 -8.44 -6.39 -9.72
C TYR A 209 -7.65 -6.60 -8.41
N PHE A 210 -7.97 -7.66 -7.66
CA PHE A 210 -7.23 -8.04 -6.45
C PHE A 210 -5.91 -8.75 -6.77
N PHE A 211 -5.78 -9.31 -7.96
CA PHE A 211 -4.64 -10.12 -8.39
C PHE A 211 -3.97 -9.57 -9.66
N PRO A 212 -3.46 -8.32 -9.63
CA PRO A 212 -2.71 -7.76 -10.74
C PRO A 212 -1.36 -8.46 -10.89
N ARG A 213 -0.81 -8.46 -12.13
CA ARG A 213 0.47 -9.10 -12.43
C ARG A 213 1.50 -8.08 -12.92
N PRO A 214 2.78 -8.21 -12.49
CA PRO A 214 3.89 -7.41 -13.01
C PRO A 214 4.06 -7.53 -14.53
N SER A 215 3.94 -8.74 -15.08
CA SER A 215 4.07 -9.01 -16.51
C SER A 215 3.02 -8.28 -17.37
N ALA A 216 1.85 -7.97 -16.79
CA ALA A 216 0.82 -7.16 -17.43
C ALA A 216 1.10 -5.63 -17.35
N GLY A 217 2.28 -5.22 -16.89
CA GLY A 217 2.66 -3.81 -16.71
C GLY A 217 2.06 -3.12 -15.49
N SER A 218 1.28 -3.83 -14.67
CA SER A 218 0.68 -3.27 -13.46
C SER A 218 1.75 -2.95 -12.41
N ALA A 219 1.65 -1.80 -11.74
CA ALA A 219 2.45 -1.49 -10.57
C ALA A 219 2.14 -2.36 -9.34
N CYS A 220 1.13 -3.21 -9.40
CA CYS A 220 0.67 -4.09 -8.32
C CYS A 220 0.50 -3.39 -6.97
N LYS A 221 0.12 -2.09 -6.98
CA LYS A 221 0.07 -1.22 -5.80
C LYS A 221 -0.53 -1.90 -4.57
N ARG A 222 -1.68 -2.54 -4.74
CA ARG A 222 -2.45 -3.10 -3.62
C ARG A 222 -1.81 -4.37 -3.04
N LEU A 223 -1.23 -5.21 -3.88
CA LEU A 223 -0.44 -6.36 -3.42
C LEU A 223 0.85 -5.90 -2.74
N ASN A 224 1.55 -4.90 -3.30
CA ASN A 224 2.72 -4.32 -2.65
C ASN A 224 2.38 -3.65 -1.32
N LEU A 225 1.20 -3.01 -1.20
CA LEU A 225 0.71 -2.44 0.05
C LEU A 225 0.42 -3.54 1.09
N PHE A 226 -0.24 -4.63 0.67
CA PHE A 226 -0.46 -5.80 1.50
C PHE A 226 0.86 -6.41 1.99
N LEU A 227 1.81 -6.65 1.10
CA LEU A 227 3.13 -7.17 1.45
C LEU A 227 3.88 -6.24 2.42
N ARG A 228 3.82 -4.92 2.19
CA ARG A 228 4.43 -3.96 3.10
C ARG A 228 3.89 -4.13 4.53
N TRP A 229 2.56 -4.17 4.70
CA TRP A 229 1.94 -4.33 6.02
C TRP A 229 2.25 -5.66 6.68
N MET A 230 2.37 -6.74 5.89
CA MET A 230 2.59 -8.09 6.43
C MET A 230 4.06 -8.36 6.77
N VAL A 231 4.99 -7.86 5.98
CA VAL A 231 6.42 -8.19 6.09
C VAL A 231 7.17 -7.22 6.99
N ARG A 232 6.91 -5.91 6.86
CA ARG A 232 7.62 -4.90 7.65
C ARG A 232 7.01 -4.78 9.04
N ARG A 233 7.89 -4.59 10.03
CA ARG A 233 7.47 -4.33 11.42
C ARG A 233 8.04 -3.00 11.89
N ASP A 234 7.14 -2.01 12.09
CA ASP A 234 7.50 -0.70 12.66
C ASP A 234 6.28 -0.05 13.35
N ALA A 235 6.30 1.26 13.55
CA ALA A 235 5.18 2.01 14.14
C ALA A 235 3.90 1.94 13.28
N ILE A 236 4.00 1.71 11.98
CA ILE A 236 2.88 1.69 11.04
C ILE A 236 2.53 0.25 10.64
N ASP A 237 3.50 -0.52 10.15
CA ASP A 237 3.32 -1.83 9.56
C ASP A 237 3.33 -2.94 10.65
N LEU A 238 2.64 -4.06 10.41
CA LEU A 238 2.36 -5.06 11.45
C LEU A 238 3.44 -6.14 11.57
N GLY A 239 4.11 -6.50 10.46
CA GLY A 239 5.16 -7.52 10.44
C GLY A 239 4.67 -8.88 10.93
N VAL A 240 3.63 -9.40 10.30
CA VAL A 240 3.03 -10.70 10.62
C VAL A 240 3.81 -11.83 9.97
N TRP A 241 4.34 -11.59 8.76
CA TRP A 241 5.10 -12.55 7.97
C TRP A 241 6.58 -12.58 8.35
N SER A 242 7.14 -13.76 8.39
CA SER A 242 8.56 -13.97 8.70
C SER A 242 9.36 -14.58 7.54
N GLY A 243 8.69 -15.15 6.55
CA GLY A 243 9.33 -15.86 5.44
C GLY A 243 9.91 -14.94 4.36
N LEU A 244 9.49 -13.67 4.28
CA LEU A 244 9.89 -12.74 3.24
C LEU A 244 10.71 -11.57 3.79
N SER A 245 11.85 -11.28 3.17
CA SER A 245 12.70 -10.14 3.54
C SER A 245 12.13 -8.81 3.04
N SER A 246 12.14 -7.76 3.90
CA SER A 246 11.79 -6.38 3.53
C SER A 246 12.66 -5.81 2.41
N ALA A 247 13.91 -6.25 2.30
CA ALA A 247 14.83 -5.84 1.24
C ALA A 247 14.33 -6.15 -0.18
N ARG A 248 13.44 -7.15 -0.32
CA ARG A 248 12.88 -7.60 -1.60
C ARG A 248 11.56 -6.91 -1.97
N LEU A 249 10.96 -6.15 -1.06
CA LEU A 249 9.70 -5.47 -1.31
C LEU A 249 9.82 -4.38 -2.37
N ILE A 250 8.69 -4.10 -3.02
CA ILE A 250 8.53 -3.03 -4.01
C ILE A 250 7.56 -1.98 -3.46
N VAL A 251 7.89 -0.72 -3.66
CA VAL A 251 7.08 0.40 -3.16
C VAL A 251 5.65 0.35 -3.72
N PRO A 252 4.61 0.50 -2.86
CA PRO A 252 3.23 0.63 -3.29
C PRO A 252 3.03 1.95 -4.06
N LEU A 253 3.00 1.89 -5.38
CA LEU A 253 2.98 3.06 -6.24
C LEU A 253 1.61 3.74 -6.25
N ASP A 254 1.44 4.75 -5.41
CA ASP A 254 0.26 5.61 -5.41
C ASP A 254 0.52 6.96 -6.10
N THR A 255 -0.50 7.81 -6.19
CA THR A 255 -0.41 9.11 -6.87
C THR A 255 0.61 10.05 -6.21
N HIS A 256 0.75 9.98 -4.89
CA HIS A 256 1.67 10.83 -4.14
C HIS A 256 3.11 10.35 -4.29
N VAL A 257 3.32 9.04 -4.19
CA VAL A 257 4.62 8.40 -4.41
C VAL A 257 5.10 8.59 -5.85
N ILE A 258 4.20 8.49 -6.84
CA ILE A 258 4.54 8.80 -8.25
C ILE A 258 5.09 10.21 -8.37
N ARG A 259 4.35 11.20 -7.88
CA ARG A 259 4.71 12.61 -7.99
C ARG A 259 6.01 12.94 -7.25
N LEU A 260 6.15 12.44 -6.00
CA LEU A 260 7.37 12.65 -5.23
C LEU A 260 8.55 11.90 -5.85
N GLY A 261 8.37 10.69 -6.33
CA GLY A 261 9.40 9.93 -7.04
C GLY A 261 9.93 10.67 -8.27
N GLN A 262 9.05 11.30 -9.04
CA GLN A 262 9.43 12.14 -10.17
C GLN A 262 10.11 13.43 -9.72
N CYS A 263 9.54 14.14 -8.74
CA CYS A 263 10.09 15.37 -8.18
C CYS A 263 11.51 15.19 -7.61
N LEU A 264 11.74 14.09 -6.90
CA LEU A 264 13.03 13.72 -6.32
C LEU A 264 13.96 13.00 -7.31
N ARG A 265 13.55 12.83 -8.57
CA ARG A 265 14.30 12.10 -9.61
C ARG A 265 14.66 10.66 -9.22
N LEU A 266 13.80 10.00 -8.43
CA LEU A 266 13.95 8.59 -8.07
C LEU A 266 13.57 7.66 -9.22
N THR A 267 12.94 8.18 -10.26
CA THR A 267 12.56 7.44 -11.46
C THR A 267 12.70 8.27 -12.73
N ARG A 268 13.02 7.59 -13.82
CA ARG A 268 13.03 8.14 -15.19
C ARG A 268 11.69 7.93 -15.91
N TYR A 269 10.80 7.09 -15.36
CA TYR A 269 9.54 6.76 -16.02
C TYR A 269 8.48 7.83 -15.75
N ARG A 270 7.70 8.14 -16.80
CA ARG A 270 6.58 9.09 -16.73
C ARG A 270 5.24 8.35 -16.53
N THR A 271 5.12 7.15 -17.08
CA THR A 271 3.90 6.34 -17.01
C THR A 271 3.92 5.41 -15.80
N PRO A 272 2.89 5.45 -14.94
CA PRO A 272 2.78 4.54 -13.80
C PRO A 272 2.70 3.09 -14.24
N GLY A 273 3.50 2.23 -13.62
CA GLY A 273 3.54 0.80 -13.91
C GLY A 273 4.62 0.11 -13.10
N TRP A 274 4.82 -1.20 -13.33
CA TRP A 274 5.84 -1.98 -12.62
C TRP A 274 7.23 -1.37 -12.74
N LYS A 275 7.62 -0.96 -13.95
CA LYS A 275 8.95 -0.37 -14.20
C LYS A 275 9.19 0.87 -13.34
N MET A 276 8.18 1.74 -13.16
CA MET A 276 8.30 2.92 -12.30
C MET A 276 8.42 2.53 -10.82
N ALA A 277 7.60 1.58 -10.34
CA ALA A 277 7.67 1.11 -8.96
C ALA A 277 9.04 0.49 -8.65
N ALA A 278 9.55 -0.36 -9.53
CA ALA A 278 10.86 -0.98 -9.40
C ALA A 278 12.01 0.06 -9.43
N ASP A 279 11.92 1.07 -10.31
CA ASP A 279 12.93 2.13 -10.45
C ASP A 279 13.01 3.01 -9.19
N ILE A 280 11.85 3.44 -8.66
CA ILE A 280 11.77 4.17 -7.38
C ILE A 280 12.33 3.32 -6.25
N THR A 281 11.95 2.03 -6.19
CA THR A 281 12.45 1.12 -5.15
C THR A 281 13.96 0.93 -5.25
N ALA A 282 14.50 0.78 -6.46
CA ALA A 282 15.94 0.66 -6.67
C ALA A 282 16.71 1.92 -6.21
N ALA A 283 16.14 3.12 -6.42
CA ALA A 283 16.71 4.35 -5.88
C ALA A 283 16.66 4.39 -4.35
N LEU A 284 15.54 4.01 -3.74
CA LEU A 284 15.39 3.93 -2.27
C LEU A 284 16.25 2.82 -1.65
N ARG A 285 16.47 1.71 -2.35
CA ARG A 285 17.38 0.63 -1.92
C ARG A 285 18.83 1.11 -1.79
N ARG A 286 19.26 2.08 -2.59
CA ARG A 286 20.59 2.72 -2.41
C ARG A 286 20.66 3.57 -1.13
N VAL A 287 19.51 4.07 -0.64
CA VAL A 287 19.42 4.80 0.63
C VAL A 287 19.34 3.82 1.82
N ASN A 288 18.52 2.79 1.69
CA ASN A 288 18.37 1.73 2.70
C ASN A 288 18.24 0.36 1.99
N PRO A 289 19.33 -0.43 1.93
CA PRO A 289 19.33 -1.73 1.26
C PRO A 289 18.41 -2.76 1.92
N ASP A 290 18.30 -2.74 3.23
CA ASP A 290 17.58 -3.74 4.02
C ASP A 290 16.07 -3.50 4.05
N ASP A 291 15.64 -2.24 3.83
CA ASP A 291 14.23 -1.86 3.85
C ASP A 291 13.95 -0.68 2.91
N PRO A 292 13.95 -0.90 1.58
CA PRO A 292 13.77 0.17 0.61
C PRO A 292 12.39 0.82 0.63
N VAL A 293 11.39 0.15 1.23
CA VAL A 293 10.00 0.65 1.26
C VAL A 293 9.63 1.35 2.58
N ARG A 294 10.57 1.46 3.52
CA ARG A 294 10.29 2.08 4.84
C ARG A 294 9.82 3.53 4.75
N TYR A 295 10.20 4.25 3.71
CA TYR A 295 9.84 5.66 3.53
C TYR A 295 8.50 5.87 2.82
N ASP A 296 7.86 4.81 2.34
CA ASP A 296 6.64 4.88 1.51
C ASP A 296 5.51 5.64 2.21
N PHE A 297 5.21 5.28 3.46
CA PHE A 297 4.15 5.93 4.24
C PHE A 297 4.42 7.43 4.40
N SER A 298 5.64 7.79 4.77
CA SER A 298 6.04 9.19 4.98
C SER A 298 5.99 10.00 3.69
N LEU A 299 6.47 9.43 2.58
CA LEU A 299 6.39 10.06 1.26
C LEU A 299 4.94 10.26 0.81
N CYS A 300 4.09 9.26 1.00
CA CYS A 300 2.67 9.36 0.70
C CYS A 300 2.03 10.52 1.49
N HIS A 301 2.31 10.61 2.78
CA HIS A 301 1.74 11.64 3.66
C HIS A 301 2.25 13.06 3.37
N VAL A 302 3.52 13.23 3.01
CA VAL A 302 4.03 14.52 2.50
C VAL A 302 3.22 14.99 1.30
N GLY A 303 2.89 14.08 0.38
CA GLY A 303 2.02 14.37 -0.76
C GLY A 303 0.57 14.68 -0.37
N MET A 304 0.02 13.98 0.63
CA MET A 304 -1.38 14.16 1.10
C MET A 304 -1.57 15.49 1.85
N MET A 305 -0.59 15.92 2.64
CA MET A 305 -0.65 17.15 3.43
C MET A 305 -0.57 18.44 2.59
N ASN A 306 -0.55 18.33 1.25
CA ASN A 306 -0.27 19.45 0.36
C ASN A 306 1.02 20.21 0.69
N ALA A 307 1.94 19.59 1.41
CA ALA A 307 3.25 20.14 1.72
C ALA A 307 4.13 20.27 0.47
N CYS A 308 3.78 19.52 -0.59
CA CYS A 308 4.35 19.66 -1.92
C CYS A 308 3.23 19.91 -2.95
N ARG A 309 3.20 21.08 -3.57
CA ARG A 309 2.27 21.40 -4.67
C ARG A 309 2.86 21.17 -6.05
N PHE A 310 3.87 20.34 -6.19
CA PHE A 310 4.36 19.86 -7.49
C PHE A 310 4.49 20.98 -8.54
N GLY A 311 5.46 21.92 -8.35
CA GLY A 311 5.73 23.00 -9.28
C GLY A 311 4.94 24.30 -9.09
N ARG A 312 4.03 24.41 -8.12
CA ARG A 312 3.42 25.70 -7.76
C ARG A 312 4.27 26.39 -6.69
N ALA A 313 5.05 27.37 -7.08
CA ALA A 313 6.07 28.08 -6.29
C ALA A 313 5.64 28.58 -4.89
N LYS A 314 4.35 28.89 -4.69
CA LYS A 314 3.85 29.52 -3.46
C LYS A 314 3.86 28.64 -2.19
N GLN A 315 4.09 27.32 -2.27
CA GLN A 315 4.15 26.42 -1.09
C GLN A 315 5.40 25.53 -1.05
N HIS A 316 6.33 25.75 -1.96
CA HIS A 316 7.61 25.06 -2.00
C HIS A 316 8.42 25.24 -0.70
N ASP A 317 8.24 26.38 -0.03
CA ASP A 317 8.94 26.71 1.21
C ASP A 317 8.57 25.80 2.39
N GLN A 318 7.44 25.11 2.34
CA GLN A 318 6.94 24.23 3.41
C GLN A 318 7.29 22.75 3.18
N CYS A 319 7.90 22.42 2.05
CA CYS A 319 8.24 21.03 1.74
C CYS A 319 9.46 20.58 2.55
N PRO A 320 9.36 19.50 3.38
CA PRO A 320 10.48 19.00 4.17
C PRO A 320 11.61 18.42 3.31
N LEU A 321 11.35 18.17 2.02
CA LEU A 321 12.33 17.68 1.04
C LEU A 321 12.81 18.79 0.08
N ARG A 322 12.58 20.07 0.47
CA ARG A 322 13.07 21.21 -0.29
C ARG A 322 14.60 21.16 -0.42
N GLY A 323 15.09 21.42 -1.61
CA GLY A 323 16.52 21.36 -1.94
C GLY A 323 16.93 20.05 -2.63
N PHE A 324 16.13 18.99 -2.51
CA PHE A 324 16.34 17.73 -3.24
C PHE A 324 15.42 17.59 -4.46
N CYS A 325 14.39 18.40 -4.53
CA CYS A 325 13.39 18.32 -5.57
C CYS A 325 13.73 19.19 -6.79
N ASN A 326 13.22 18.76 -7.94
CA ASN A 326 13.18 19.57 -9.15
C ASN A 326 11.73 20.05 -9.38
N PRO A 327 11.38 21.30 -9.07
CA PRO A 327 10.02 21.80 -9.21
C PRO A 327 9.53 21.92 -10.67
N GLU A 328 10.42 21.78 -11.63
CA GLU A 328 10.14 21.90 -13.07
C GLU A 328 10.03 20.54 -13.79
N ALA A 329 10.07 19.43 -13.04
CA ALA A 329 10.01 18.08 -13.61
C ALA A 329 8.56 17.57 -13.80
#